data_43ae1b3efd4731e6b054d40adcbe84a0
#
_entry.id   43ae1b3efd4731e6b054d40adcbe84a0
#
_cell.length_a   1.000
_cell.length_b   1.000
_cell.length_c   1.000
_cell.angle_alpha   90.00
_cell.angle_beta   90.00
_cell.angle_gamma   90.00
#
_symmetry.space_group_name_H-M   'P 1'
#
loop_
_entity.id
_entity.type
_entity.pdbx_description
1 polymer ?
#
loop_
_entity_poly.entity_id
_entity_poly.type
_entity_poly.pdbx_seq_one_letter_code
_entity_poly.pdbx_strand_id
1 'polypeptide(L)'
;MSVTTAGPRQGRTARERGPWPRRWAWPAAFTAGALLLFFAVLRLAGTQPVKADAASNALQAWQMLHGNPLLHGWWLTDVSFYTTELPQFMLVELVAGLRPEVAHICAALTYTLLVVLAAFVARGRSRGAEGTVRALLAAGIMLAPAPGETAWALLLTPNHTGTGVPVLLLLLLVDRAPRRWYTAVAAGVLLAWALVGDPLILVIGVLPVVVVCLARACLALLHRRVLWYEIALGCAAALAVPAADAANRFIVALGGYTVSKNPAKLVQQSVLPKNVPMTIRSFLSLFGADVAGARGTLNETFAFIHLAGAVLVLAALVLGGWRLVRTLGWRGPSVADRADLVADVLVVAIVANIAAYFLFYQIKNVDQAHEIAPVLPLGAALAGRLLGGPLLRARLVPALAAGLAYYAVMLGFAASGRQAPPDNAAVAGWLEQHGLRSGIAPYWEANSVTLDSGGTITMGSVKLAGRGLSPWHWNEDMRIFNASHHTANFFVTVPGEQVTPARARAAFGPPARVYHFRGYTIMVWNENLLRQLGPPVG
;
A
#
# COMPACT_ATOMS: atom_id res chain seq x y z
N MET A 1 38.59 -69.19 45.65
CA MET A 1 37.81 -69.42 44.42
C MET A 1 36.54 -68.63 44.56
N SER A 2 36.43 -67.44 43.94
CA SER A 2 35.23 -66.64 43.91
C SER A 2 34.84 -66.53 42.44
N VAL A 3 33.70 -67.10 42.11
CA VAL A 3 33.10 -67.05 40.77
C VAL A 3 32.29 -65.79 40.66
N THR A 4 32.73 -64.88 39.79
CA THR A 4 32.02 -63.64 39.47
C THR A 4 31.07 -63.91 38.30
N THR A 5 29.76 -63.98 38.56
CA THR A 5 28.73 -64.09 37.56
C THR A 5 28.52 -62.75 36.84
N ALA A 6 28.76 -62.72 35.54
CA ALA A 6 28.47 -61.57 34.69
C ALA A 6 26.95 -61.48 34.44
N GLY A 7 26.32 -60.37 34.85
CA GLY A 7 24.92 -60.04 34.55
C GLY A 7 24.69 -59.67 33.09
N PRO A 8 23.48 -59.86 32.53
CA PRO A 8 23.18 -59.63 31.11
C PRO A 8 23.24 -58.14 30.77
N ARG A 9 23.96 -57.79 29.70
CA ARG A 9 23.98 -56.47 29.06
C ARG A 9 22.58 -56.14 28.58
N GLN A 10 21.92 -55.20 29.24
CA GLN A 10 20.71 -54.56 28.73
C GLN A 10 21.01 -53.92 27.36
N GLY A 11 20.34 -54.43 26.34
CA GLY A 11 20.38 -53.89 24.98
C GLY A 11 19.96 -52.40 25.00
N ARG A 12 20.81 -51.56 24.43
CA ARG A 12 20.44 -50.17 24.06
C ARG A 12 19.28 -50.27 23.09
N THR A 13 18.08 -50.00 23.57
CA THR A 13 16.91 -49.77 22.69
C THR A 13 17.25 -48.68 21.72
N ALA A 14 17.20 -49.01 20.45
CA ALA A 14 17.32 -48.04 19.34
C ALA A 14 16.34 -46.89 19.60
N ARG A 15 16.85 -45.69 19.80
CA ARG A 15 16.05 -44.46 19.78
C ARG A 15 15.33 -44.45 18.45
N GLU A 16 14.07 -44.82 18.43
CA GLU A 16 13.18 -44.58 17.30
C GLU A 16 13.31 -43.08 16.96
N ARG A 17 13.90 -42.82 15.81
CA ARG A 17 13.92 -41.47 15.22
C ARG A 17 12.45 -41.15 14.94
N GLY A 18 11.82 -40.40 15.85
CA GLY A 18 10.46 -39.92 15.66
C GLY A 18 10.32 -39.21 14.32
N PRO A 19 9.15 -39.29 13.70
CA PRO A 19 8.95 -38.97 12.31
C PRO A 19 9.36 -37.51 12.00
N TRP A 20 10.04 -37.33 10.91
CA TRP A 20 10.47 -36.09 10.28
C TRP A 20 9.43 -34.95 10.17
N PRO A 21 8.09 -35.14 10.38
CA PRO A 21 7.09 -34.16 10.01
C PRO A 21 7.04 -32.90 10.90
N ARG A 22 7.49 -32.91 12.15
CA ARG A 22 7.27 -31.76 13.05
C ARG A 22 8.12 -30.50 12.77
N ARG A 23 9.31 -30.64 12.20
CA ARG A 23 10.17 -29.49 11.90
C ARG A 23 9.71 -28.71 10.66
N TRP A 24 9.12 -29.39 9.69
CA TRP A 24 8.66 -28.81 8.43
C TRP A 24 7.17 -28.46 8.45
N ALA A 25 6.40 -28.99 9.39
CA ALA A 25 4.96 -28.75 9.48
C ALA A 25 4.60 -27.26 9.65
N TRP A 26 5.34 -26.53 10.46
CA TRP A 26 5.10 -25.10 10.64
C TRP A 26 5.44 -24.25 9.42
N PRO A 27 6.64 -24.36 8.82
CA PRO A 27 6.92 -23.64 7.59
C PRO A 27 5.94 -24.00 6.46
N ALA A 28 5.61 -25.27 6.31
CA ALA A 28 4.65 -25.71 5.29
C ALA A 28 3.24 -25.15 5.52
N ALA A 29 2.72 -25.19 6.74
CA ALA A 29 1.42 -24.61 7.08
C ALA A 29 1.40 -23.09 6.88
N PHE A 30 2.48 -22.40 7.25
CA PHE A 30 2.63 -20.97 7.03
C PHE A 30 2.65 -20.61 5.54
N THR A 31 3.45 -21.34 4.74
CA THR A 31 3.53 -21.12 3.29
C THR A 31 2.19 -21.42 2.62
N ALA A 32 1.53 -22.53 3.00
CA ALA A 32 0.20 -22.87 2.49
C ALA A 32 -0.82 -21.78 2.85
N GLY A 33 -0.81 -21.28 4.09
CA GLY A 33 -1.68 -20.18 4.52
C GLY A 33 -1.42 -18.88 3.74
N ALA A 34 -0.16 -18.53 3.50
CA ALA A 34 0.19 -17.37 2.71
C ALA A 34 -0.22 -17.50 1.24
N LEU A 35 -0.06 -18.68 0.64
CA LEU A 35 -0.52 -18.96 -0.72
C LEU A 35 -2.05 -18.93 -0.83
N LEU A 36 -2.76 -19.54 0.12
CA LEU A 36 -4.22 -19.48 0.16
C LEU A 36 -4.71 -18.04 0.28
N LEU A 37 -4.09 -17.24 1.15
CA LEU A 37 -4.39 -15.82 1.28
C LEU A 37 -4.12 -15.09 -0.03
N PHE A 38 -2.96 -15.30 -0.65
CA PHE A 38 -2.61 -14.68 -1.93
C PHE A 38 -3.66 -14.97 -3.01
N PHE A 39 -4.05 -16.24 -3.20
CA PHE A 39 -5.04 -16.58 -4.22
C PHE A 39 -6.45 -16.05 -3.89
N ALA A 40 -6.83 -16.02 -2.61
CA ALA A 40 -8.10 -15.43 -2.19
C ALA A 40 -8.13 -13.92 -2.45
N VAL A 41 -7.04 -13.20 -2.10
CA VAL A 41 -6.91 -11.75 -2.34
C VAL A 41 -6.80 -11.45 -3.83
N LEU A 42 -6.11 -12.29 -4.62
CA LEU A 42 -6.06 -12.16 -6.08
C LEU A 42 -7.46 -12.27 -6.71
N ARG A 43 -8.24 -13.26 -6.26
CA ARG A 43 -9.64 -13.40 -6.70
C ARG A 43 -10.49 -12.21 -6.28
N LEU A 44 -10.29 -11.72 -5.05
CA LEU A 44 -11.00 -10.53 -4.56
C LEU A 44 -10.59 -9.27 -5.34
N ALA A 45 -9.30 -9.05 -5.60
CA ALA A 45 -8.82 -7.92 -6.39
C ALA A 45 -9.43 -7.92 -7.80
N GLY A 46 -9.51 -9.09 -8.43
CA GLY A 46 -10.14 -9.25 -9.75
C GLY A 46 -11.65 -9.00 -9.79
N THR A 47 -12.34 -8.82 -8.65
CA THR A 47 -13.74 -8.36 -8.63
C THR A 47 -13.89 -6.86 -8.90
N GLN A 48 -12.79 -6.14 -8.96
CA GLN A 48 -12.73 -4.70 -9.24
C GLN A 48 -11.99 -4.46 -10.56
N PRO A 49 -12.40 -3.47 -11.36
CA PRO A 49 -11.66 -3.12 -12.58
C PRO A 49 -10.35 -2.39 -12.25
N VAL A 50 -9.35 -2.51 -13.13
CA VAL A 50 -8.10 -1.77 -13.03
C VAL A 50 -8.33 -0.32 -13.43
N LYS A 51 -7.96 0.62 -12.57
CA LYS A 51 -8.08 2.07 -12.80
C LYS A 51 -6.81 2.66 -13.41
N ALA A 52 -6.90 3.91 -13.88
CA ALA A 52 -5.81 4.60 -14.55
C ALA A 52 -4.50 4.69 -13.75
N ASP A 53 -4.56 4.85 -12.41
CA ASP A 53 -3.36 4.89 -11.58
C ASP A 53 -2.58 3.58 -11.62
N ALA A 54 -3.26 2.45 -11.49
CA ALA A 54 -2.63 1.13 -11.58
C ALA A 54 -2.19 0.80 -13.02
N ALA A 55 -2.96 1.24 -14.02
CA ALA A 55 -2.58 1.13 -15.43
C ALA A 55 -1.30 1.92 -15.72
N SER A 56 -1.20 3.14 -15.19
CA SER A 56 -0.01 3.98 -15.33
C SER A 56 1.24 3.30 -14.78
N ASN A 57 1.15 2.66 -13.60
CA ASN A 57 2.29 1.95 -13.01
C ASN A 57 2.70 0.72 -13.84
N ALA A 58 1.75 -0.01 -14.41
CA ALA A 58 2.05 -1.10 -15.34
C ALA A 58 2.80 -0.56 -16.58
N LEU A 59 2.32 0.53 -17.18
CA LEU A 59 2.98 1.14 -18.33
C LEU A 59 4.39 1.68 -18.00
N GLN A 60 4.59 2.26 -16.81
CA GLN A 60 5.88 2.70 -16.33
C GLN A 60 6.85 1.52 -16.16
N ALA A 61 6.42 0.47 -15.46
CA ALA A 61 7.22 -0.74 -15.24
C ALA A 61 7.57 -1.43 -16.57
N TRP A 62 6.62 -1.49 -17.49
CA TRP A 62 6.85 -2.01 -18.84
C TRP A 62 7.93 -1.23 -19.59
N GLN A 63 7.89 0.10 -19.55
CA GLN A 63 8.92 0.93 -20.16
C GLN A 63 10.29 0.77 -19.49
N MET A 64 10.32 0.62 -18.15
CA MET A 64 11.58 0.35 -17.44
C MET A 64 12.23 -0.94 -17.92
N LEU A 65 11.45 -1.99 -18.20
CA LEU A 65 11.92 -3.27 -18.76
C LEU A 65 12.37 -3.15 -20.22
N HIS A 66 11.85 -2.18 -20.97
CA HIS A 66 12.07 -2.03 -22.41
C HIS A 66 12.97 -0.83 -22.76
N GLY A 67 13.98 -0.56 -21.93
CA GLY A 67 15.05 0.38 -22.25
C GLY A 67 14.88 1.80 -21.72
N ASN A 68 13.86 2.04 -20.89
CA ASN A 68 13.66 3.32 -20.21
C ASN A 68 13.69 3.20 -18.67
N PRO A 69 14.80 2.69 -18.07
CA PRO A 69 14.86 2.40 -16.64
C PRO A 69 14.70 3.63 -15.75
N LEU A 70 15.07 4.82 -16.23
CA LEU A 70 14.91 6.08 -15.48
C LEU A 70 13.60 6.82 -15.82
N LEU A 71 12.71 6.23 -16.60
CA LEU A 71 11.45 6.83 -17.02
C LEU A 71 11.62 8.21 -17.67
N HIS A 72 12.60 8.33 -18.58
CA HIS A 72 12.80 9.56 -19.35
C HIS A 72 11.50 9.98 -20.03
N GLY A 73 11.14 11.24 -19.87
CA GLY A 73 9.94 11.82 -20.43
C GLY A 73 8.66 11.64 -19.59
N TRP A 74 8.70 10.81 -18.55
CA TRP A 74 7.55 10.66 -17.66
C TRP A 74 7.42 11.82 -16.68
N TRP A 75 6.19 12.28 -16.55
CA TRP A 75 5.77 13.18 -15.49
C TRP A 75 4.85 12.43 -14.54
N LEU A 76 5.36 12.14 -13.34
CA LEU A 76 4.67 11.36 -12.32
C LEU A 76 3.79 12.25 -11.44
N THR A 77 2.99 11.62 -10.58
CA THR A 77 2.27 12.32 -9.50
C THR A 77 3.26 12.87 -8.46
N ASP A 78 2.79 13.26 -7.30
CA ASP A 78 3.61 13.59 -6.12
C ASP A 78 4.25 12.33 -5.48
N VAL A 79 3.86 11.14 -5.90
CA VAL A 79 4.43 9.85 -5.51
C VAL A 79 4.99 9.15 -6.74
N SER A 80 6.26 8.74 -6.70
CA SER A 80 6.91 8.09 -7.84
C SER A 80 6.69 6.58 -7.91
N PHE A 81 6.50 5.93 -6.77
CA PHE A 81 6.51 4.46 -6.60
C PHE A 81 7.75 3.75 -7.18
N TYR A 82 8.76 4.52 -7.57
CA TYR A 82 9.91 4.07 -8.35
C TYR A 82 10.72 2.98 -7.64
N THR A 83 10.89 3.11 -6.32
CA THR A 83 11.65 2.13 -5.52
C THR A 83 10.77 1.17 -4.74
N THR A 84 9.48 1.39 -4.69
CA THR A 84 8.53 0.59 -3.89
C THR A 84 7.72 -0.37 -4.75
N GLU A 85 6.76 0.11 -5.49
CA GLU A 85 5.82 -0.71 -6.26
C GLU A 85 6.33 -1.07 -7.67
N LEU A 86 6.97 -0.14 -8.39
CA LEU A 86 7.40 -0.39 -9.77
C LEU A 86 8.32 -1.61 -9.92
N PRO A 87 9.30 -1.89 -9.02
CA PRO A 87 10.07 -3.13 -9.09
C PRO A 87 9.22 -4.40 -9.01
N GLN A 88 8.12 -4.38 -8.25
CA GLN A 88 7.19 -5.49 -8.17
C GLN A 88 6.40 -5.67 -9.47
N PHE A 89 5.92 -4.56 -10.06
CA PHE A 89 5.27 -4.59 -11.37
C PHE A 89 6.21 -5.15 -12.44
N MET A 90 7.46 -4.69 -12.49
CA MET A 90 8.49 -5.23 -13.40
C MET A 90 8.66 -6.76 -13.26
N LEU A 91 8.76 -7.26 -12.03
CA LEU A 91 8.91 -8.71 -11.79
C LEU A 91 7.70 -9.51 -12.27
N VAL A 92 6.50 -8.99 -12.10
CA VAL A 92 5.27 -9.66 -12.56
C VAL A 92 5.18 -9.59 -14.10
N GLU A 93 5.51 -8.45 -14.71
CA GLU A 93 5.47 -8.26 -16.16
C GLU A 93 6.51 -9.08 -16.92
N LEU A 94 7.68 -9.36 -16.32
CA LEU A 94 8.66 -10.30 -16.90
C LEU A 94 8.04 -11.69 -17.18
N VAL A 95 7.03 -12.08 -16.43
CA VAL A 95 6.37 -13.38 -16.56
C VAL A 95 5.03 -13.27 -17.31
N ALA A 96 4.25 -12.24 -16.98
CA ALA A 96 2.88 -12.09 -17.48
C ALA A 96 2.77 -11.24 -18.75
N GLY A 97 3.79 -10.41 -19.06
CA GLY A 97 3.70 -9.38 -20.09
C GLY A 97 2.81 -8.20 -19.67
N LEU A 98 2.65 -7.22 -20.57
CA LEU A 98 1.80 -6.05 -20.34
C LEU A 98 0.32 -6.43 -20.48
N ARG A 99 -0.39 -6.46 -19.35
CA ARG A 99 -1.82 -6.77 -19.28
C ARG A 99 -2.46 -6.30 -17.97
N PRO A 100 -3.79 -6.07 -17.92
CA PRO A 100 -4.47 -5.57 -16.72
C PRO A 100 -4.30 -6.44 -15.47
N GLU A 101 -4.21 -7.76 -15.62
CA GLU A 101 -4.07 -8.70 -14.49
C GLU A 101 -2.80 -8.48 -13.67
N VAL A 102 -1.78 -7.83 -14.23
CA VAL A 102 -0.55 -7.47 -13.52
C VAL A 102 -0.87 -6.64 -12.27
N ALA A 103 -1.78 -5.66 -12.38
CA ALA A 103 -2.19 -4.84 -11.26
C ALA A 103 -2.84 -5.66 -10.12
N HIS A 104 -3.70 -6.62 -10.45
CA HIS A 104 -4.34 -7.52 -9.47
C HIS A 104 -3.32 -8.43 -8.78
N ILE A 105 -2.34 -8.96 -9.54
CA ILE A 105 -1.27 -9.80 -8.99
C ILE A 105 -0.40 -8.98 -8.02
N CYS A 106 0.00 -7.78 -8.41
CA CYS A 106 0.77 -6.88 -7.56
C CYS A 106 0.01 -6.51 -6.29
N ALA A 107 -1.28 -6.16 -6.40
CA ALA A 107 -2.13 -5.88 -5.25
C ALA A 107 -2.21 -7.07 -4.28
N ALA A 108 -2.42 -8.28 -4.80
CA ALA A 108 -2.50 -9.50 -3.99
C ALA A 108 -1.16 -9.84 -3.31
N LEU A 109 -0.04 -9.67 -4.00
CA LEU A 109 1.31 -9.83 -3.43
C LEU A 109 1.55 -8.84 -2.30
N THR A 110 1.30 -7.54 -2.55
CA THR A 110 1.47 -6.47 -1.56
C THR A 110 0.62 -6.73 -0.32
N TYR A 111 -0.68 -7.02 -0.49
CA TYR A 111 -1.56 -7.26 0.65
C TYR A 111 -1.16 -8.49 1.45
N THR A 112 -0.84 -9.59 0.78
CA THR A 112 -0.35 -10.81 1.43
C THR A 112 0.93 -10.55 2.22
N LEU A 113 1.87 -9.80 1.63
CA LEU A 113 3.11 -9.42 2.29
C LEU A 113 2.86 -8.55 3.52
N LEU A 114 1.93 -7.59 3.45
CA LEU A 114 1.52 -6.77 4.59
C LEU A 114 0.96 -7.62 5.74
N VAL A 115 0.08 -8.58 5.46
CA VAL A 115 -0.48 -9.49 6.48
C VAL A 115 0.63 -10.30 7.15
N VAL A 116 1.53 -10.87 6.35
CA VAL A 116 2.66 -11.67 6.82
C VAL A 116 3.61 -10.82 7.68
N LEU A 117 3.98 -9.64 7.21
CA LEU A 117 4.90 -8.75 7.94
C LEU A 117 4.26 -8.22 9.22
N ALA A 118 2.99 -7.81 9.20
CA ALA A 118 2.25 -7.38 10.38
C ALA A 118 2.19 -8.50 11.45
N ALA A 119 1.93 -9.74 11.03
CA ALA A 119 1.94 -10.90 11.91
C ALA A 119 3.33 -11.13 12.54
N PHE A 120 4.41 -10.96 11.78
CA PHE A 120 5.77 -11.10 12.29
C PHE A 120 6.17 -9.95 13.24
N VAL A 121 5.77 -8.72 12.97
CA VAL A 121 5.97 -7.56 13.87
C VAL A 121 5.17 -7.75 15.15
N ALA A 122 3.91 -8.19 15.05
CA ALA A 122 3.08 -8.51 16.22
C ALA A 122 3.69 -9.60 17.09
N ARG A 123 4.17 -10.69 16.47
CA ARG A 123 4.85 -11.79 17.16
C ARG A 123 6.08 -11.30 17.93
N GLY A 124 6.86 -10.42 17.32
CA GLY A 124 8.10 -9.92 17.88
C GLY A 124 9.06 -11.07 18.24
N ARG A 125 9.65 -10.99 19.41
CA ARG A 125 10.53 -12.02 19.98
C ARG A 125 9.80 -13.10 20.80
N SER A 126 8.47 -12.99 20.95
CA SER A 126 7.66 -13.96 21.70
C SER A 126 7.67 -15.32 21.02
N ARG A 127 7.76 -16.39 21.82
CA ARG A 127 7.81 -17.78 21.37
C ARG A 127 6.59 -18.56 21.87
N GLY A 128 6.39 -19.77 21.33
CA GLY A 128 5.30 -20.67 21.74
C GLY A 128 3.92 -20.07 21.49
N ALA A 129 2.96 -20.42 22.33
CA ALA A 129 1.55 -20.05 22.18
C ALA A 129 1.32 -18.53 22.13
N GLU A 130 2.02 -17.75 22.94
CA GLU A 130 1.88 -16.29 22.95
C GLU A 130 2.29 -15.68 21.62
N GLY A 131 3.45 -16.08 21.07
CA GLY A 131 3.89 -15.60 19.76
C GLY A 131 2.91 -15.98 18.63
N THR A 132 2.31 -17.15 18.72
CA THR A 132 1.29 -17.61 17.76
C THR A 132 0.01 -16.77 17.89
N VAL A 133 -0.51 -16.56 19.09
CA VAL A 133 -1.72 -15.74 19.33
C VAL A 133 -1.52 -14.31 18.85
N ARG A 134 -0.36 -13.71 19.13
CA ARG A 134 -0.01 -12.35 18.64
C ARG A 134 -0.04 -12.27 17.12
N ALA A 135 0.58 -13.23 16.43
CA ALA A 135 0.62 -13.28 14.98
C ALA A 135 -0.77 -13.50 14.36
N LEU A 136 -1.54 -14.45 14.91
CA LEU A 136 -2.89 -14.77 14.45
C LEU A 136 -3.88 -13.62 14.69
N LEU A 137 -3.75 -12.88 15.79
CA LEU A 137 -4.58 -11.70 16.04
C LEU A 137 -4.33 -10.62 14.99
N ALA A 138 -3.06 -10.33 14.68
CA ALA A 138 -2.72 -9.35 13.66
C ALA A 138 -3.20 -9.80 12.27
N ALA A 139 -2.94 -11.04 11.88
CA ALA A 139 -3.42 -11.59 10.62
C ALA A 139 -4.95 -11.58 10.55
N GLY A 140 -5.64 -11.96 11.64
CA GLY A 140 -7.10 -11.99 11.71
C GLY A 140 -7.74 -10.64 11.46
N ILE A 141 -7.20 -9.56 12.02
CA ILE A 141 -7.70 -8.18 11.77
C ILE A 141 -7.63 -7.82 10.27
N MET A 142 -6.66 -8.38 9.54
CA MET A 142 -6.43 -8.10 8.12
C MET A 142 -6.95 -9.20 7.18
N LEU A 143 -7.52 -10.30 7.68
CA LEU A 143 -7.77 -11.50 6.86
C LEU A 143 -8.81 -11.26 5.76
N ALA A 144 -9.80 -10.43 6.00
CA ALA A 144 -10.85 -10.13 5.03
C ALA A 144 -11.01 -8.61 4.88
N PRO A 145 -10.37 -7.98 3.89
CA PRO A 145 -10.64 -6.60 3.56
C PRO A 145 -12.10 -6.50 3.10
N ALA A 146 -12.76 -5.41 3.48
CA ALA A 146 -14.14 -5.18 3.09
C ALA A 146 -14.27 -5.05 1.57
N PRO A 147 -15.35 -5.55 0.97
CA PRO A 147 -15.66 -5.30 -0.43
C PRO A 147 -16.07 -3.83 -0.65
N GLY A 148 -16.06 -3.38 -1.91
CA GLY A 148 -16.48 -2.03 -2.31
C GLY A 148 -15.35 -1.00 -2.30
N GLU A 149 -15.66 0.25 -1.91
CA GLU A 149 -14.71 1.38 -1.95
C GLU A 149 -13.43 1.10 -1.15
N THR A 150 -13.54 0.46 0.01
CA THR A 150 -12.37 0.07 0.80
C THR A 150 -11.52 -0.99 0.12
N ALA A 151 -12.13 -1.98 -0.54
CA ALA A 151 -11.40 -2.96 -1.33
C ALA A 151 -10.66 -2.27 -2.47
N TRP A 152 -11.29 -1.27 -3.11
CA TRP A 152 -10.63 -0.46 -4.13
C TRP A 152 -9.42 0.27 -3.56
N ALA A 153 -9.56 0.97 -2.41
CA ALA A 153 -8.47 1.69 -1.78
C ALA A 153 -7.28 0.79 -1.36
N LEU A 154 -7.56 -0.45 -0.96
CA LEU A 154 -6.54 -1.38 -0.47
C LEU A 154 -5.97 -2.33 -1.53
N LEU A 155 -6.73 -2.63 -2.58
CA LEU A 155 -6.39 -3.69 -3.53
C LEU A 155 -6.07 -3.20 -4.93
N LEU A 156 -6.54 -2.02 -5.31
CA LEU A 156 -6.24 -1.43 -6.62
C LEU A 156 -5.06 -0.47 -6.55
N THR A 157 -3.96 -0.94 -6.06
CA THR A 157 -2.74 -0.15 -5.95
C THR A 157 -2.33 0.46 -7.30
N PRO A 158 -1.53 1.48 -7.26
CA PRO A 158 -0.65 1.93 -6.19
C PRO A 158 -1.23 3.13 -5.44
N ASN A 159 -1.70 2.92 -4.25
CA ASN A 159 -2.27 3.98 -3.41
C ASN A 159 -1.78 3.81 -1.97
N HIS A 160 -0.52 4.13 -1.69
CA HIS A 160 0.08 4.10 -0.34
C HIS A 160 -0.06 2.78 0.45
N THR A 161 -0.76 1.78 -0.07
CA THR A 161 -0.92 0.48 0.60
C THR A 161 0.44 -0.22 0.72
N GLY A 162 1.24 -0.20 -0.35
CA GLY A 162 2.59 -0.76 -0.39
C GLY A 162 3.56 -0.06 0.55
N THR A 163 3.33 1.21 0.91
CA THR A 163 4.16 1.99 1.83
C THR A 163 4.27 1.36 3.22
N GLY A 164 3.28 0.56 3.62
CA GLY A 164 3.35 -0.23 4.85
C GLY A 164 4.45 -1.30 4.84
N VAL A 165 4.84 -1.81 3.67
CA VAL A 165 5.84 -2.89 3.55
C VAL A 165 7.22 -2.47 4.07
N PRO A 166 7.88 -1.40 3.56
CA PRO A 166 9.17 -0.97 4.06
C PRO A 166 9.13 -0.54 5.54
N VAL A 167 8.03 0.02 6.02
CA VAL A 167 7.88 0.37 7.44
C VAL A 167 7.82 -0.89 8.32
N LEU A 168 7.05 -1.90 7.94
CA LEU A 168 7.01 -3.16 8.69
C LEU A 168 8.35 -3.91 8.63
N LEU A 169 9.07 -3.87 7.50
CA LEU A 169 10.43 -4.40 7.38
C LEU A 169 11.41 -3.65 8.30
N LEU A 170 11.34 -2.33 8.35
CA LEU A 170 12.09 -1.51 9.29
C LEU A 170 11.85 -1.94 10.74
N LEU A 171 10.57 -2.09 11.12
CA LEU A 171 10.20 -2.50 12.47
C LEU A 171 10.70 -3.92 12.82
N LEU A 172 10.67 -4.84 11.85
CA LEU A 172 11.26 -6.17 12.00
C LEU A 172 12.77 -6.11 12.15
N LEU A 173 13.45 -5.28 11.37
CA LEU A 173 14.89 -5.07 11.47
C LEU A 173 15.25 -4.56 12.86
N VAL A 174 14.59 -3.50 13.35
CA VAL A 174 14.80 -2.90 14.66
C VAL A 174 14.48 -3.88 15.81
N ASP A 175 13.44 -4.69 15.65
CA ASP A 175 13.03 -5.66 16.67
C ASP A 175 13.99 -6.86 16.78
N ARG A 176 14.49 -7.38 15.66
CA ARG A 176 15.20 -8.67 15.61
C ARG A 176 16.71 -8.57 15.51
N ALA A 177 17.22 -7.54 14.81
CA ALA A 177 18.64 -7.37 14.65
C ALA A 177 19.33 -6.92 15.96
N PRO A 178 20.65 -7.14 16.09
CA PRO A 178 21.41 -6.63 17.20
C PRO A 178 21.38 -5.09 17.26
N ARG A 179 21.30 -4.51 18.46
CA ARG A 179 21.34 -3.06 18.66
C ARG A 179 22.75 -2.51 18.44
N ARG A 180 23.16 -2.45 17.17
CA ARG A 180 24.48 -1.97 16.75
C ARG A 180 24.35 -0.88 15.68
N TRP A 181 25.40 -0.11 15.48
CA TRP A 181 25.45 1.00 14.53
C TRP A 181 25.05 0.58 13.09
N TYR A 182 25.47 -0.59 12.63
CA TYR A 182 25.15 -1.08 11.29
C TYR A 182 23.65 -1.38 11.10
N THR A 183 22.93 -1.76 12.17
CA THR A 183 21.47 -1.90 12.13
C THR A 183 20.80 -0.53 11.96
N ALA A 184 21.31 0.51 12.62
CA ALA A 184 20.84 1.87 12.45
C ALA A 184 21.08 2.37 11.01
N VAL A 185 22.27 2.10 10.45
CA VAL A 185 22.58 2.44 9.05
C VAL A 185 21.66 1.70 8.08
N ALA A 186 21.47 0.39 8.26
CA ALA A 186 20.55 -0.38 7.41
C ALA A 186 19.11 0.14 7.48
N ALA A 187 18.65 0.58 8.66
CA ALA A 187 17.35 1.24 8.85
C ALA A 187 17.28 2.58 8.08
N GLY A 188 18.32 3.41 8.16
CA GLY A 188 18.41 4.66 7.41
C GLY A 188 18.40 4.46 5.91
N VAL A 189 19.16 3.48 5.40
CA VAL A 189 19.18 3.12 3.97
C VAL A 189 17.81 2.64 3.50
N LEU A 190 17.13 1.78 4.28
CA LEU A 190 15.78 1.31 3.96
C LEU A 190 14.78 2.46 3.91
N LEU A 191 14.85 3.39 4.86
CA LEU A 191 14.00 4.58 4.87
C LEU A 191 14.29 5.51 3.69
N ALA A 192 15.56 5.75 3.36
CA ALA A 192 15.95 6.58 2.21
C ALA A 192 15.45 5.95 0.90
N TRP A 193 15.65 4.64 0.74
CA TRP A 193 15.12 3.88 -0.40
C TRP A 193 13.60 4.02 -0.54
N ALA A 194 12.86 3.83 0.55
CA ALA A 194 11.41 3.93 0.54
C ALA A 194 10.91 5.37 0.30
N LEU A 195 11.60 6.40 0.82
CA LEU A 195 11.29 7.82 0.60
C LEU A 195 11.42 8.25 -0.86
N VAL A 196 12.31 7.64 -1.64
CA VAL A 196 12.40 7.91 -3.09
C VAL A 196 11.10 7.49 -3.78
N GLY A 197 10.48 6.40 -3.33
CA GLY A 197 9.22 5.89 -3.89
C GLY A 197 7.99 6.62 -3.36
N ASP A 198 7.92 6.88 -2.05
CA ASP A 198 6.71 7.41 -1.41
C ASP A 198 7.03 8.37 -0.25
N PRO A 199 6.69 9.67 -0.39
CA PRO A 199 6.88 10.67 0.67
C PRO A 199 6.10 10.38 1.96
N LEU A 200 5.04 9.54 1.95
CA LEU A 200 4.30 9.15 3.15
C LEU A 200 5.20 8.45 4.18
N ILE A 201 6.29 7.83 3.75
CA ILE A 201 7.34 7.26 4.63
C ILE A 201 7.89 8.31 5.62
N LEU A 202 7.91 9.59 5.25
CA LEU A 202 8.29 10.66 6.18
C LEU A 202 7.39 10.65 7.43
N VAL A 203 6.09 10.47 7.22
CA VAL A 203 5.07 10.54 8.29
C VAL A 203 4.99 9.26 9.10
N ILE A 204 5.04 8.07 8.44
CA ILE A 204 4.80 6.78 9.10
C ILE A 204 6.08 6.01 9.44
N GLY A 205 7.23 6.42 8.90
CA GLY A 205 8.52 5.77 9.10
C GLY A 205 9.53 6.69 9.80
N VAL A 206 9.96 7.75 9.13
CA VAL A 206 11.02 8.63 9.63
C VAL A 206 10.62 9.37 10.89
N LEU A 207 9.53 10.15 10.83
CA LEU A 207 9.06 10.96 11.96
C LEU A 207 8.84 10.15 13.23
N PRO A 208 8.14 9.00 13.20
CA PRO A 208 7.95 8.18 14.39
C PRO A 208 9.25 7.66 14.99
N VAL A 209 10.18 7.20 14.15
CA VAL A 209 11.50 6.72 14.62
C VAL A 209 12.28 7.86 15.28
N VAL A 210 12.36 9.02 14.62
CA VAL A 210 13.09 10.19 15.15
C VAL A 210 12.48 10.64 16.48
N VAL A 211 11.15 10.82 16.54
CA VAL A 211 10.45 11.31 17.73
C VAL A 211 10.64 10.36 18.91
N VAL A 212 10.44 9.05 18.71
CA VAL A 212 10.57 8.05 19.78
C VAL A 212 12.03 7.92 20.23
N CYS A 213 12.98 7.86 19.28
CA CYS A 213 14.40 7.77 19.61
C CYS A 213 14.90 9.01 20.34
N LEU A 214 14.50 10.21 19.89
CA LEU A 214 14.85 11.47 20.53
C LEU A 214 14.28 11.54 21.96
N ALA A 215 12.98 11.24 22.13
CA ALA A 215 12.34 11.26 23.44
C ALA A 215 13.03 10.31 24.42
N ARG A 216 13.35 9.08 23.98
CA ARG A 216 14.06 8.08 24.80
C ARG A 216 15.50 8.51 25.13
N ALA A 217 16.22 9.06 24.14
CA ALA A 217 17.58 9.55 24.34
C ALA A 217 17.62 10.74 25.29
N CYS A 218 16.72 11.71 25.15
CA CYS A 218 16.62 12.86 26.06
C CYS A 218 16.33 12.42 27.50
N LEU A 219 15.37 11.50 27.68
CA LEU A 219 15.08 10.97 29.03
C LEU A 219 16.27 10.24 29.65
N ALA A 220 17.00 9.44 28.86
CA ALA A 220 18.20 8.76 29.34
C ALA A 220 19.29 9.75 29.73
N LEU A 221 19.47 10.83 28.97
CA LEU A 221 20.43 11.90 29.26
C LEU A 221 20.09 12.63 30.58
N LEU A 222 18.81 12.90 30.85
CA LEU A 222 18.38 13.46 32.15
C LEU A 222 18.77 12.58 33.32
N HIS A 223 18.93 11.27 33.11
CA HIS A 223 19.41 10.30 34.06
C HIS A 223 20.90 9.94 33.92
N ARG A 224 21.67 10.78 33.21
CA ARG A 224 23.12 10.62 32.94
C ARG A 224 23.48 9.31 32.23
N ARG A 225 22.56 8.79 31.38
CA ARG A 225 22.79 7.62 30.50
C ARG A 225 22.74 8.03 29.05
N VAL A 226 23.55 7.39 28.21
CA VAL A 226 23.57 7.61 26.76
C VAL A 226 23.08 6.35 26.06
N LEU A 227 22.00 6.48 25.32
CA LEU A 227 21.43 5.41 24.49
C LEU A 227 21.98 5.54 23.06
N TRP A 228 23.22 5.10 22.85
CA TRP A 228 23.92 5.25 21.58
C TRP A 228 23.17 4.66 20.40
N TYR A 229 22.46 3.55 20.60
CA TYR A 229 21.69 2.90 19.54
C TYR A 229 20.49 3.75 19.11
N GLU A 230 19.72 4.27 20.04
CA GLU A 230 18.58 5.16 19.76
C GLU A 230 19.04 6.46 19.10
N ILE A 231 20.16 7.03 19.53
CA ILE A 231 20.75 8.22 18.89
C ILE A 231 21.14 7.89 17.45
N ALA A 232 21.88 6.79 17.23
CA ALA A 232 22.30 6.37 15.91
C ALA A 232 21.11 6.08 14.97
N LEU A 233 20.07 5.41 15.49
CA LEU A 233 18.85 5.10 14.75
C LEU A 233 18.07 6.36 14.37
N GLY A 234 17.89 7.29 15.33
CA GLY A 234 17.23 8.56 15.08
C GLY A 234 17.98 9.43 14.06
N CYS A 235 19.32 9.52 14.19
CA CYS A 235 20.16 10.22 13.23
C CYS A 235 20.10 9.59 11.84
N ALA A 236 20.18 8.24 11.74
CA ALA A 236 20.10 7.54 10.47
C ALA A 236 18.75 7.73 9.79
N ALA A 237 17.65 7.71 10.57
CA ALA A 237 16.31 8.01 10.07
C ALA A 237 16.19 9.47 9.59
N ALA A 238 16.72 10.44 10.31
CA ALA A 238 16.71 11.84 9.91
C ALA A 238 17.54 12.08 8.63
N LEU A 239 18.70 11.43 8.52
CA LEU A 239 19.58 11.52 7.34
C LEU A 239 18.98 10.84 6.09
N ALA A 240 17.99 9.96 6.26
CA ALA A 240 17.29 9.34 5.13
C ALA A 240 16.58 10.38 4.26
N VAL A 241 16.11 11.51 4.84
CA VAL A 241 15.40 12.56 4.10
C VAL A 241 16.31 13.26 3.08
N PRO A 242 17.45 13.87 3.47
CA PRO A 242 18.34 14.48 2.50
C PRO A 242 18.97 13.46 1.54
N ALA A 243 19.14 12.20 1.95
CA ALA A 243 19.64 11.14 1.07
C ALA A 243 18.64 10.83 -0.04
N ALA A 244 17.35 10.70 0.27
CA ALA A 244 16.29 10.49 -0.71
C ALA A 244 16.13 11.69 -1.67
N ASP A 245 16.18 12.91 -1.13
CA ASP A 245 16.13 14.13 -1.94
C ASP A 245 17.33 14.22 -2.90
N ALA A 246 18.54 13.89 -2.43
CA ALA A 246 19.73 13.80 -3.28
C ALA A 246 19.58 12.74 -4.39
N ALA A 247 19.03 11.57 -4.06
CA ALA A 247 18.77 10.51 -5.04
C ALA A 247 17.75 10.97 -6.11
N ASN A 248 16.65 11.60 -5.72
CA ASN A 248 15.66 12.14 -6.65
C ASN A 248 16.26 13.23 -7.55
N ARG A 249 17.04 14.16 -6.99
CA ARG A 249 17.77 15.18 -7.80
C ARG A 249 18.73 14.54 -8.78
N PHE A 250 19.42 13.48 -8.38
CA PHE A 250 20.34 12.76 -9.25
C PHE A 250 19.61 12.07 -10.41
N ILE A 251 18.45 11.44 -10.16
CA ILE A 251 17.61 10.84 -11.21
C ILE A 251 17.16 11.92 -12.21
N VAL A 252 16.68 13.06 -11.71
CA VAL A 252 16.29 14.20 -12.57
C VAL A 252 17.47 14.75 -13.37
N ALA A 253 18.66 14.88 -12.75
CA ALA A 253 19.86 15.36 -13.41
C ALA A 253 20.34 14.44 -14.55
N LEU A 254 20.04 13.15 -14.44
CA LEU A 254 20.25 12.17 -15.51
C LEU A 254 19.16 12.20 -16.59
N GLY A 255 18.21 13.14 -16.52
CA GLY A 255 17.07 13.24 -17.43
C GLY A 255 15.94 12.26 -17.14
N GLY A 256 15.91 11.62 -15.97
CA GLY A 256 14.86 10.71 -15.55
C GLY A 256 13.52 11.40 -15.31
N TYR A 257 12.60 10.66 -14.68
CA TYR A 257 11.24 11.16 -14.41
C TYR A 257 11.21 12.48 -13.65
N THR A 258 10.13 13.22 -13.83
CA THR A 258 9.79 14.40 -13.03
C THR A 258 8.61 14.08 -12.12
N VAL A 259 8.71 14.49 -10.85
CA VAL A 259 7.62 14.34 -9.87
C VAL A 259 6.89 15.68 -9.73
N SER A 260 5.57 15.63 -9.73
CA SER A 260 4.72 16.81 -9.49
C SER A 260 4.93 17.33 -8.06
N LYS A 261 5.21 18.62 -7.92
CA LYS A 261 5.37 19.24 -6.61
C LYS A 261 3.99 19.62 -6.07
N ASN A 262 3.50 18.86 -5.13
CA ASN A 262 2.26 19.16 -4.40
C ASN A 262 2.59 19.38 -2.91
N PRO A 263 3.03 20.60 -2.52
CA PRO A 263 3.43 20.85 -1.14
C PRO A 263 2.21 20.69 -0.21
N ALA A 264 2.39 19.89 0.83
CA ALA A 264 1.37 19.71 1.86
C ALA A 264 1.02 21.06 2.49
N LYS A 265 -0.26 21.42 2.46
CA LYS A 265 -0.79 22.66 3.04
C LYS A 265 -1.83 22.30 4.08
N LEU A 266 -1.77 22.96 5.23
CA LEU A 266 -2.83 22.85 6.23
C LEU A 266 -4.16 23.27 5.62
N VAL A 267 -5.19 22.47 5.87
CA VAL A 267 -6.55 22.80 5.45
C VAL A 267 -7.06 24.03 6.21
N GLN A 268 -7.98 24.76 5.60
CA GLN A 268 -8.61 25.90 6.25
C GLN A 268 -9.39 25.42 7.49
N GLN A 269 -9.44 26.23 8.54
CA GLN A 269 -10.15 25.90 9.78
C GLN A 269 -11.62 25.54 9.56
N SER A 270 -12.27 26.16 8.57
CA SER A 270 -13.66 25.86 8.18
C SER A 270 -13.88 24.43 7.64
N VAL A 271 -12.81 23.76 7.21
CA VAL A 271 -12.85 22.38 6.68
C VAL A 271 -12.73 21.35 7.81
N LEU A 272 -12.01 21.67 8.90
CA LEU A 272 -11.73 20.73 9.99
C LEU A 272 -12.99 20.06 10.59
N PRO A 273 -14.10 20.77 10.87
CA PRO A 273 -15.31 20.12 11.37
C PRO A 273 -15.91 19.08 10.40
N LYS A 274 -15.73 19.30 9.10
CA LYS A 274 -16.18 18.36 8.05
C LYS A 274 -15.26 17.14 7.94
N ASN A 275 -13.97 17.32 8.22
CA ASN A 275 -12.99 16.23 8.21
C ASN A 275 -13.21 15.24 9.36
N VAL A 276 -13.75 15.65 10.52
CA VAL A 276 -13.97 14.76 11.68
C VAL A 276 -14.78 13.51 11.31
N PRO A 277 -16.05 13.62 10.88
CA PRO A 277 -16.84 12.44 10.54
C PRO A 277 -16.24 11.63 9.38
N MET A 278 -15.61 12.30 8.41
CA MET A 278 -14.98 11.62 7.27
C MET A 278 -13.74 10.83 7.69
N THR A 279 -12.89 11.37 8.57
CA THR A 279 -11.73 10.65 9.11
C THR A 279 -12.19 9.40 9.89
N ILE A 280 -13.25 9.51 10.69
CA ILE A 280 -13.81 8.36 11.41
C ILE A 280 -14.30 7.30 10.42
N ARG A 281 -15.07 7.70 9.41
CA ARG A 281 -15.57 6.77 8.39
C ARG A 281 -14.42 6.13 7.60
N SER A 282 -13.43 6.92 7.17
CA SER A 282 -12.24 6.41 6.47
C SER A 282 -11.48 5.39 7.32
N PHE A 283 -11.29 5.68 8.62
CA PHE A 283 -10.68 4.74 9.55
C PHE A 283 -11.50 3.45 9.66
N LEU A 284 -12.82 3.54 9.89
CA LEU A 284 -13.68 2.37 9.99
C LEU A 284 -13.70 1.55 8.68
N SER A 285 -13.70 2.22 7.55
CA SER A 285 -13.68 1.58 6.23
C SER A 285 -12.45 0.69 6.03
N LEU A 286 -11.27 1.11 6.52
CA LEU A 286 -10.06 0.29 6.42
C LEU A 286 -10.21 -1.08 7.11
N PHE A 287 -11.04 -1.15 8.15
CA PHE A 287 -11.34 -2.39 8.87
C PHE A 287 -12.61 -3.08 8.37
N GLY A 288 -13.24 -2.58 7.31
CA GLY A 288 -14.52 -3.06 6.83
C GLY A 288 -15.70 -2.75 7.75
N ALA A 289 -15.56 -1.77 8.62
CA ALA A 289 -16.48 -1.44 9.69
C ALA A 289 -17.31 -0.15 9.45
N ASP A 290 -17.36 0.35 8.21
CA ASP A 290 -18.19 1.53 7.86
C ASP A 290 -19.68 1.14 7.78
N VAL A 291 -20.31 0.98 8.93
CA VAL A 291 -21.75 0.66 9.05
C VAL A 291 -22.60 1.73 8.36
N ALA A 292 -22.21 3.00 8.44
CA ALA A 292 -22.95 4.10 7.83
C ALA A 292 -22.90 4.11 6.30
N GLY A 293 -21.86 3.53 5.70
CA GLY A 293 -21.70 3.36 4.25
C GLY A 293 -22.27 2.04 3.71
N ALA A 294 -22.50 1.07 4.59
CA ALA A 294 -23.06 -0.23 4.22
C ALA A 294 -24.54 -0.08 3.79
N ARG A 295 -24.91 -0.78 2.73
CA ARG A 295 -26.29 -0.81 2.24
C ARG A 295 -26.84 -2.24 2.28
N GLY A 296 -27.99 -2.41 2.94
CA GLY A 296 -28.67 -3.69 3.10
C GLY A 296 -28.22 -4.47 4.33
N THR A 297 -29.15 -5.19 4.93
CA THR A 297 -29.03 -5.85 6.25
C THR A 297 -27.79 -6.76 6.37
N LEU A 298 -27.42 -7.47 5.31
CA LEU A 298 -26.25 -8.34 5.32
C LEU A 298 -24.95 -7.54 5.40
N ASN A 299 -24.79 -6.50 4.58
CA ASN A 299 -23.58 -5.67 4.58
C ASN A 299 -23.45 -4.88 5.89
N GLU A 300 -24.56 -4.38 6.44
CA GLU A 300 -24.61 -3.73 7.75
C GLU A 300 -24.20 -4.69 8.87
N THR A 301 -24.69 -5.93 8.83
CA THR A 301 -24.31 -6.97 9.81
C THR A 301 -22.82 -7.29 9.71
N PHE A 302 -22.28 -7.41 8.52
CA PHE A 302 -20.84 -7.66 8.32
C PHE A 302 -20.00 -6.49 8.81
N ALA A 303 -20.35 -5.26 8.45
CA ALA A 303 -19.67 -4.07 8.92
C ALA A 303 -19.71 -3.97 10.47
N PHE A 304 -20.83 -4.32 11.10
CA PHE A 304 -20.94 -4.35 12.55
C PHE A 304 -20.00 -5.38 13.20
N ILE A 305 -19.90 -6.59 12.63
CA ILE A 305 -18.98 -7.62 13.16
C ILE A 305 -17.52 -7.19 12.96
N HIS A 306 -17.21 -6.52 11.86
CA HIS A 306 -15.87 -5.98 11.57
C HIS A 306 -15.44 -4.86 12.53
N LEU A 307 -16.38 -4.19 13.24
CA LEU A 307 -16.05 -3.25 14.32
C LEU A 307 -15.13 -3.86 15.38
N ALA A 308 -15.19 -5.18 15.59
CA ALA A 308 -14.31 -5.85 16.54
C ALA A 308 -12.82 -5.62 16.22
N GLY A 309 -12.42 -5.66 14.95
CA GLY A 309 -11.05 -5.36 14.51
C GLY A 309 -10.65 -3.92 14.80
N ALA A 310 -11.49 -2.96 14.44
CA ALA A 310 -11.28 -1.53 14.70
C ALA A 310 -11.16 -1.23 16.21
N VAL A 311 -12.05 -1.82 17.02
CA VAL A 311 -12.05 -1.68 18.49
C VAL A 311 -10.76 -2.25 19.09
N LEU A 312 -10.28 -3.41 18.63
CA LEU A 312 -9.03 -3.99 19.11
C LEU A 312 -7.84 -3.09 18.78
N VAL A 313 -7.81 -2.48 17.60
CA VAL A 313 -6.75 -1.53 17.22
C VAL A 313 -6.82 -0.27 18.06
N LEU A 314 -8.01 0.31 18.26
CA LEU A 314 -8.19 1.48 19.13
C LEU A 314 -7.79 1.18 20.57
N ALA A 315 -8.20 0.03 21.12
CA ALA A 315 -7.78 -0.40 22.46
C ALA A 315 -6.27 -0.55 22.58
N ALA A 316 -5.62 -1.13 21.55
CA ALA A 316 -4.17 -1.24 21.50
C ALA A 316 -3.49 0.13 21.40
N LEU A 317 -4.06 1.06 20.63
CA LEU A 317 -3.54 2.42 20.49
C LEU A 317 -3.64 3.20 21.82
N VAL A 318 -4.77 3.13 22.50
CA VAL A 318 -4.96 3.73 23.84
C VAL A 318 -3.99 3.12 24.86
N LEU A 319 -3.88 1.79 24.89
CA LEU A 319 -2.97 1.09 25.81
C LEU A 319 -1.50 1.42 25.50
N GLY A 320 -1.13 1.45 24.21
CA GLY A 320 0.21 1.81 23.75
C GLY A 320 0.56 3.25 24.08
N GLY A 321 -0.35 4.18 23.78
CA GLY A 321 -0.22 5.60 24.10
C GLY A 321 -0.06 5.85 25.61
N TRP A 322 -0.90 5.20 26.41
CA TRP A 322 -0.77 5.28 27.88
C TRP A 322 0.56 4.73 28.40
N ARG A 323 1.04 3.61 27.83
CA ARG A 323 2.37 3.07 28.17
C ARG A 323 3.48 4.02 27.77
N LEU A 324 3.40 4.60 26.58
CA LEU A 324 4.37 5.57 26.07
C LEU A 324 4.44 6.80 27.00
N VAL A 325 3.29 7.41 27.35
CA VAL A 325 3.23 8.56 28.27
C VAL A 325 3.79 8.21 29.65
N ARG A 326 3.45 7.03 30.20
CA ARG A 326 4.02 6.58 31.47
C ARG A 326 5.53 6.36 31.42
N THR A 327 6.04 5.84 30.30
CA THR A 327 7.47 5.62 30.12
C THR A 327 8.21 6.95 30.03
N LEU A 328 7.60 7.94 29.38
CA LEU A 328 8.18 9.27 29.18
C LEU A 328 8.03 10.17 30.44
N GLY A 329 6.99 9.97 31.25
CA GLY A 329 6.63 10.95 32.28
C GLY A 329 7.00 10.62 33.74
N TRP A 330 7.14 9.34 34.13
CA TRP A 330 7.08 9.04 35.57
C TRP A 330 8.05 7.99 36.13
N ARG A 331 8.85 7.32 35.35
CA ARG A 331 9.69 6.22 35.86
C ARG A 331 11.11 6.30 35.31
N GLY A 332 12.07 6.06 36.20
CA GLY A 332 13.50 6.13 35.93
C GLY A 332 13.97 5.20 34.80
N PRO A 333 15.24 5.29 34.42
CA PRO A 333 15.83 4.72 33.20
C PRO A 333 15.71 3.19 33.08
N SER A 334 15.52 2.46 34.20
CA SER A 334 15.30 1.01 34.17
C SER A 334 14.01 0.57 33.46
N VAL A 335 13.03 1.46 33.32
CA VAL A 335 11.76 1.19 32.63
C VAL A 335 11.88 1.53 31.14
N ALA A 336 12.59 2.61 30.77
CA ALA A 336 12.85 2.98 29.39
C ALA A 336 13.65 1.90 28.63
N ASP A 337 14.64 1.26 29.30
CA ASP A 337 15.42 0.16 28.72
C ASP A 337 14.58 -1.10 28.42
N ARG A 338 13.47 -1.29 29.13
CA ARG A 338 12.53 -2.42 28.96
C ARG A 338 11.34 -2.08 28.07
N ALA A 339 11.14 -0.82 27.72
CA ALA A 339 10.04 -0.40 26.88
C ALA A 339 10.18 -0.94 25.46
N ASP A 340 9.06 -1.31 24.89
CA ASP A 340 8.98 -1.86 23.55
C ASP A 340 9.10 -0.74 22.49
N LEU A 341 10.32 -0.52 21.99
CA LEU A 341 10.60 0.51 20.98
C LEU A 341 9.69 0.39 19.74
N VAL A 342 9.41 -0.84 19.31
CA VAL A 342 8.56 -1.08 18.13
C VAL A 342 7.11 -0.68 18.41
N ALA A 343 6.57 -1.00 19.59
CA ALA A 343 5.22 -0.58 19.96
C ALA A 343 5.12 0.95 20.06
N ASP A 344 6.15 1.62 20.62
CA ASP A 344 6.20 3.07 20.72
C ASP A 344 6.20 3.73 19.33
N VAL A 345 7.02 3.21 18.39
CA VAL A 345 7.06 3.70 17.00
C VAL A 345 5.73 3.45 16.28
N LEU A 346 5.10 2.28 16.46
CA LEU A 346 3.78 1.99 15.89
C LEU A 346 2.71 2.98 16.36
N VAL A 347 2.67 3.30 17.66
CA VAL A 347 1.72 4.28 18.21
C VAL A 347 1.91 5.64 17.54
N VAL A 348 3.15 6.13 17.49
CA VAL A 348 3.44 7.45 16.91
C VAL A 348 3.15 7.46 15.40
N ALA A 349 3.47 6.37 14.68
CA ALA A 349 3.20 6.24 13.24
C ALA A 349 1.71 6.30 12.91
N ILE A 350 0.88 5.56 13.65
CA ILE A 350 -0.57 5.55 13.45
C ILE A 350 -1.16 6.94 13.74
N VAL A 351 -0.78 7.54 14.88
CA VAL A 351 -1.27 8.87 15.27
C VAL A 351 -0.82 9.93 14.25
N ALA A 352 0.44 9.91 13.82
CA ALA A 352 0.96 10.85 12.84
C ALA A 352 0.27 10.72 11.48
N ASN A 353 0.00 9.49 11.01
CA ASN A 353 -0.69 9.27 9.74
C ASN A 353 -2.13 9.79 9.79
N ILE A 354 -2.90 9.46 10.84
CA ILE A 354 -4.27 9.95 11.00
C ILE A 354 -4.28 11.49 11.16
N ALA A 355 -3.34 12.06 11.92
CA ALA A 355 -3.24 13.51 12.11
C ALA A 355 -2.89 14.21 10.79
N ALA A 356 -1.94 13.67 10.02
CA ALA A 356 -1.60 14.21 8.70
C ALA A 356 -2.80 14.19 7.76
N TYR A 357 -3.52 13.08 7.67
CA TYR A 357 -4.73 12.95 6.88
C TYR A 357 -5.80 13.98 7.28
N PHE A 358 -6.05 14.15 8.57
CA PHE A 358 -7.02 15.09 9.10
C PHE A 358 -6.65 16.56 8.82
N LEU A 359 -5.35 16.90 8.94
CA LEU A 359 -4.87 18.28 8.89
C LEU A 359 -4.49 18.78 7.50
N PHE A 360 -4.08 17.89 6.59
CA PHE A 360 -3.53 18.29 5.29
C PHE A 360 -4.42 17.93 4.09
N TYR A 361 -5.46 17.10 4.31
CA TYR A 361 -6.38 16.71 3.23
C TYR A 361 -7.76 17.31 3.43
N GLN A 362 -8.35 17.83 2.33
CA GLN A 362 -9.77 18.10 2.28
C GLN A 362 -10.50 16.80 1.93
N ILE A 363 -10.96 16.06 2.94
CA ILE A 363 -11.56 14.74 2.78
C ILE A 363 -12.97 14.89 2.21
N LYS A 364 -13.17 14.47 0.96
CA LYS A 364 -14.43 14.59 0.22
C LYS A 364 -15.27 13.31 0.26
N ASN A 365 -14.61 12.17 0.22
CA ASN A 365 -15.23 10.84 0.16
C ASN A 365 -14.33 9.80 0.84
N VAL A 366 -14.84 8.58 0.98
CA VAL A 366 -14.13 7.45 1.62
C VAL A 366 -13.03 6.88 0.74
N ASP A 367 -13.04 7.10 -0.58
CA ASP A 367 -12.00 6.64 -1.51
C ASP A 367 -10.62 7.18 -1.10
N GLN A 368 -10.57 8.38 -0.50
CA GLN A 368 -9.34 8.98 0.03
C GLN A 368 -8.79 8.24 1.26
N ALA A 369 -9.42 7.16 1.75
CA ALA A 369 -8.89 6.33 2.83
C ALA A 369 -7.55 5.65 2.45
N HIS A 370 -7.18 5.60 1.16
CA HIS A 370 -5.87 5.10 0.74
C HIS A 370 -4.71 5.89 1.35
N GLU A 371 -4.88 7.16 1.67
CA GLU A 371 -3.88 8.00 2.34
C GLU A 371 -3.55 7.53 3.77
N ILE A 372 -4.48 6.82 4.39
CA ILE A 372 -4.28 6.20 5.70
C ILE A 372 -4.27 4.66 5.64
N ALA A 373 -4.16 4.07 4.46
CA ALA A 373 -4.12 2.61 4.28
C ALA A 373 -3.07 1.91 5.19
N PRO A 374 -1.86 2.48 5.44
CA PRO A 374 -0.90 1.89 6.36
C PRO A 374 -1.40 1.74 7.81
N VAL A 375 -2.43 2.49 8.23
CA VAL A 375 -3.00 2.35 9.58
C VAL A 375 -3.54 0.94 9.83
N LEU A 376 -4.05 0.26 8.80
CA LEU A 376 -4.56 -1.10 8.93
C LEU A 376 -3.44 -2.09 9.35
N PRO A 377 -2.35 -2.30 8.60
CA PRO A 377 -1.30 -3.24 8.97
C PRO A 377 -0.50 -2.81 10.21
N LEU A 378 -0.26 -1.51 10.41
CA LEU A 378 0.42 -1.01 11.60
C LEU A 378 -0.45 -1.19 12.84
N GLY A 379 -1.74 -0.90 12.75
CA GLY A 379 -2.72 -1.12 13.81
C GLY A 379 -2.90 -2.59 14.17
N ALA A 380 -3.00 -3.46 13.17
CA ALA A 380 -3.07 -4.90 13.36
C ALA A 380 -1.80 -5.43 14.06
N ALA A 381 -0.61 -4.98 13.65
CA ALA A 381 0.65 -5.33 14.29
C ALA A 381 0.69 -4.86 15.76
N LEU A 382 0.25 -3.63 16.04
CA LEU A 382 0.16 -3.09 17.40
C LEU A 382 -0.82 -3.88 18.27
N ALA A 383 -2.01 -4.17 17.76
CA ALA A 383 -3.04 -4.94 18.47
C ALA A 383 -2.54 -6.35 18.79
N GLY A 384 -1.96 -7.06 17.82
CA GLY A 384 -1.37 -8.37 18.04
C GLY A 384 -0.28 -8.34 19.10
N ARG A 385 0.62 -7.35 19.04
CA ARG A 385 1.77 -7.20 19.94
C ARG A 385 1.36 -6.90 21.40
N LEU A 386 0.36 -6.03 21.59
CA LEU A 386 -0.04 -5.60 22.93
C LEU A 386 -1.16 -6.44 23.54
N LEU A 387 -2.08 -6.96 22.75
CA LEU A 387 -3.27 -7.66 23.24
C LEU A 387 -3.17 -9.19 23.18
N GLY A 388 -2.29 -9.76 22.36
CA GLY A 388 -2.18 -11.21 22.19
C GLY A 388 -1.82 -11.95 23.51
N GLY A 389 -0.93 -11.40 24.32
CA GLY A 389 -0.61 -11.97 25.64
C GLY A 389 -1.78 -11.92 26.63
N PRO A 390 -2.45 -10.76 26.82
CA PRO A 390 -3.68 -10.66 27.60
C PRO A 390 -4.79 -11.62 27.14
N LEU A 391 -5.05 -11.72 25.83
CA LEU A 391 -6.05 -12.65 25.28
C LEU A 391 -5.75 -14.11 25.61
N LEU A 392 -4.48 -14.52 25.53
CA LEU A 392 -4.07 -15.86 25.90
C LEU A 392 -4.31 -16.13 27.39
N ARG A 393 -3.94 -15.18 28.27
CA ARG A 393 -4.16 -15.30 29.72
C ARG A 393 -5.64 -15.32 30.09
N ALA A 394 -6.45 -14.55 29.38
CA ALA A 394 -7.91 -14.53 29.57
C ALA A 394 -8.61 -15.75 28.93
N ARG A 395 -7.86 -16.71 28.38
CA ARG A 395 -8.39 -17.91 27.71
C ARG A 395 -9.35 -17.62 26.55
N LEU A 396 -9.17 -16.49 25.87
CA LEU A 396 -10.00 -16.06 24.73
C LEU A 396 -9.52 -16.62 23.38
N VAL A 397 -8.64 -17.63 23.38
CA VAL A 397 -8.16 -18.30 22.17
C VAL A 397 -9.30 -18.93 21.36
N PRO A 398 -10.34 -19.56 21.94
CA PRO A 398 -11.49 -20.04 21.18
C PRO A 398 -12.25 -18.91 20.44
N ALA A 399 -12.42 -17.75 21.08
CA ALA A 399 -13.05 -16.60 20.44
C ALA A 399 -12.21 -16.07 19.28
N LEU A 400 -10.87 -16.01 19.44
CA LEU A 400 -9.97 -15.68 18.33
C LEU A 400 -10.08 -16.69 17.19
N ALA A 401 -10.11 -17.99 17.48
CA ALA A 401 -10.27 -19.04 16.47
C ALA A 401 -11.61 -18.92 15.72
N ALA A 402 -12.71 -18.64 16.43
CA ALA A 402 -14.01 -18.40 15.83
C ALA A 402 -14.01 -17.16 14.92
N GLY A 403 -13.39 -16.06 15.37
CA GLY A 403 -13.20 -14.84 14.55
C GLY A 403 -12.37 -15.11 13.29
N LEU A 404 -11.27 -15.84 13.41
CA LEU A 404 -10.45 -16.24 12.25
C LEU A 404 -11.23 -17.10 11.27
N ALA A 405 -12.01 -18.09 11.75
CA ALA A 405 -12.84 -18.94 10.91
C ALA A 405 -13.91 -18.09 10.19
N TYR A 406 -14.56 -17.17 10.91
CA TYR A 406 -15.53 -16.25 10.32
C TYR A 406 -14.88 -15.40 9.20
N TYR A 407 -13.75 -14.74 9.46
CA TYR A 407 -13.07 -13.91 8.45
C TYR A 407 -12.56 -14.73 7.26
N ALA A 408 -12.10 -15.97 7.49
CA ALA A 408 -11.71 -16.87 6.40
C ALA A 408 -12.90 -17.24 5.50
N VAL A 409 -14.07 -17.50 6.09
CA VAL A 409 -15.32 -17.74 5.34
C VAL A 409 -15.74 -16.49 4.57
N MET A 410 -15.68 -15.31 5.21
CA MET A 410 -16.01 -14.03 4.56
C MET A 410 -15.08 -13.70 3.41
N LEU A 411 -13.78 -13.94 3.57
CA LEU A 411 -12.81 -13.80 2.48
C LEU A 411 -13.11 -14.75 1.32
N GLY A 412 -13.42 -16.01 1.62
CA GLY A 412 -13.83 -16.99 0.61
C GLY A 412 -15.10 -16.56 -0.13
N PHE A 413 -16.10 -16.08 0.60
CA PHE A 413 -17.33 -15.54 0.01
C PHE A 413 -17.05 -14.32 -0.89
N ALA A 414 -16.29 -13.33 -0.42
CA ALA A 414 -15.91 -12.16 -1.21
C ALA A 414 -15.08 -12.53 -2.45
N ALA A 415 -14.16 -13.48 -2.32
CA ALA A 415 -13.33 -13.99 -3.42
C ALA A 415 -14.13 -14.80 -4.47
N SER A 416 -15.31 -15.31 -4.11
CA SER A 416 -16.22 -16.00 -5.05
C SER A 416 -16.99 -15.04 -5.96
N GLY A 417 -16.90 -13.74 -5.73
CA GLY A 417 -17.53 -12.71 -6.56
C GLY A 417 -17.16 -12.84 -8.05
N ARG A 418 -18.04 -12.32 -8.90
CA ARG A 418 -17.78 -12.29 -10.34
C ARG A 418 -16.59 -11.38 -10.64
N GLN A 419 -15.66 -11.86 -11.46
CA GLN A 419 -14.54 -11.06 -11.90
C GLN A 419 -15.04 -9.90 -12.77
N ALA A 420 -14.53 -8.71 -12.50
CA ALA A 420 -14.81 -7.54 -13.31
C ALA A 420 -14.03 -7.65 -14.64
N PRO A 421 -14.66 -7.35 -15.77
CA PRO A 421 -13.90 -7.16 -17.00
C PRO A 421 -13.01 -5.90 -16.85
N PRO A 422 -11.91 -5.80 -17.60
CA PRO A 422 -11.15 -4.54 -17.68
C PRO A 422 -12.08 -3.40 -18.11
N ASP A 423 -11.98 -2.24 -17.46
CA ASP A 423 -12.92 -1.12 -17.61
C ASP A 423 -13.07 -0.68 -19.07
N ASN A 424 -11.95 -0.61 -19.79
CA ASN A 424 -11.89 -0.07 -21.15
C ASN A 424 -11.63 -1.12 -22.24
N ALA A 425 -11.61 -2.43 -21.91
CA ALA A 425 -11.32 -3.50 -22.88
C ALA A 425 -12.27 -3.48 -24.07
N ALA A 426 -13.55 -3.17 -23.84
CA ALA A 426 -14.53 -3.12 -24.91
C ALA A 426 -14.26 -1.99 -25.91
N VAL A 427 -13.90 -0.80 -25.41
CA VAL A 427 -13.56 0.34 -26.30
C VAL A 427 -12.19 0.13 -26.93
N ALA A 428 -11.21 -0.45 -26.23
CA ALA A 428 -9.93 -0.82 -26.79
C ALA A 428 -10.09 -1.77 -27.99
N GLY A 429 -10.85 -2.86 -27.83
CA GLY A 429 -11.15 -3.78 -28.94
C GLY A 429 -11.91 -3.14 -30.09
N TRP A 430 -12.83 -2.21 -29.80
CA TRP A 430 -13.53 -1.46 -30.83
C TRP A 430 -12.59 -0.53 -31.63
N LEU A 431 -11.69 0.18 -30.94
CA LEU A 431 -10.68 1.05 -31.53
C LEU A 431 -9.73 0.26 -32.46
N GLU A 432 -9.28 -0.92 -32.00
CA GLU A 432 -8.44 -1.83 -32.80
C GLU A 432 -9.13 -2.27 -34.10
N GLN A 433 -10.39 -2.70 -34.01
CA GLN A 433 -11.19 -3.10 -35.16
C GLN A 433 -11.38 -1.98 -36.21
N HIS A 434 -11.34 -0.72 -35.74
CA HIS A 434 -11.46 0.46 -36.62
C HIS A 434 -10.11 1.05 -37.04
N GLY A 435 -8.98 0.37 -36.68
CA GLY A 435 -7.65 0.82 -37.05
C GLY A 435 -7.19 2.10 -36.34
N LEU A 436 -7.84 2.47 -35.24
CA LEU A 436 -7.52 3.65 -34.41
C LEU A 436 -6.43 3.30 -33.39
N ARG A 437 -5.20 3.71 -33.66
CA ARG A 437 -4.01 3.29 -32.89
C ARG A 437 -3.47 4.35 -31.95
N SER A 438 -3.71 5.64 -32.23
CA SER A 438 -3.14 6.72 -31.43
C SER A 438 -4.16 7.85 -31.27
N GLY A 439 -4.47 8.16 -30.03
CA GLY A 439 -5.50 9.12 -29.65
C GLY A 439 -5.21 9.83 -28.35
N ILE A 440 -6.17 10.63 -27.92
CA ILE A 440 -6.15 11.34 -26.66
C ILE A 440 -7.48 11.13 -25.92
N ALA A 441 -7.44 11.21 -24.58
CA ALA A 441 -8.62 11.05 -23.73
C ALA A 441 -8.43 11.81 -22.40
N PRO A 442 -9.47 11.97 -21.57
CA PRO A 442 -9.31 12.27 -20.17
C PRO A 442 -8.46 11.19 -19.47
N TYR A 443 -7.94 11.50 -18.28
CA TYR A 443 -6.99 10.67 -17.55
C TYR A 443 -7.48 9.24 -17.28
N TRP A 444 -8.73 9.09 -16.86
CA TRP A 444 -9.26 7.79 -16.46
C TRP A 444 -9.36 6.79 -17.60
N GLU A 445 -9.51 7.27 -18.84
CA GLU A 445 -9.59 6.45 -20.05
C GLU A 445 -8.21 6.24 -20.70
N ALA A 446 -7.32 7.24 -20.66
CA ALA A 446 -6.09 7.22 -21.46
C ALA A 446 -5.19 6.02 -21.14
N ASN A 447 -4.63 5.95 -19.94
CA ASN A 447 -3.71 4.88 -19.55
C ASN A 447 -4.41 3.51 -19.46
N SER A 448 -5.69 3.49 -19.07
CA SER A 448 -6.47 2.25 -18.99
C SER A 448 -6.70 1.64 -20.38
N VAL A 449 -7.06 2.43 -21.40
CA VAL A 449 -7.20 1.93 -22.80
C VAL A 449 -5.86 1.42 -23.33
N THR A 450 -4.77 2.13 -23.04
CA THR A 450 -3.41 1.70 -23.45
C THR A 450 -3.06 0.35 -22.81
N LEU A 451 -3.30 0.18 -21.50
CA LEU A 451 -3.07 -1.10 -20.82
C LEU A 451 -3.99 -2.21 -21.34
N ASP A 452 -5.29 -1.93 -21.46
CA ASP A 452 -6.31 -2.91 -21.85
C ASP A 452 -6.13 -3.41 -23.30
N SER A 453 -5.46 -2.61 -24.14
CA SER A 453 -5.04 -3.02 -25.48
C SER A 453 -3.67 -3.75 -25.51
N GLY A 454 -3.03 -3.98 -24.34
CA GLY A 454 -1.66 -4.50 -24.30
C GLY A 454 -0.63 -3.60 -24.98
N GLY A 455 -0.88 -2.28 -25.05
CA GLY A 455 -0.01 -1.30 -25.69
C GLY A 455 -0.17 -1.18 -27.20
N THR A 456 -1.12 -1.88 -27.83
CA THR A 456 -1.39 -1.75 -29.29
C THR A 456 -2.04 -0.41 -29.66
N ILE A 457 -2.70 0.23 -28.69
CA ILE A 457 -3.25 1.58 -28.76
C ILE A 457 -2.48 2.46 -27.79
N THR A 458 -2.03 3.62 -28.24
CA THR A 458 -1.40 4.64 -27.41
C THR A 458 -2.37 5.79 -27.19
N MET A 459 -2.67 6.10 -25.92
CA MET A 459 -3.58 7.19 -25.57
C MET A 459 -2.85 8.20 -24.67
N GLY A 460 -2.91 9.49 -25.04
CA GLY A 460 -2.39 10.57 -24.20
C GLY A 460 -3.45 11.20 -23.32
N SER A 461 -3.15 11.48 -22.05
CA SER A 461 -4.08 12.13 -21.15
C SER A 461 -4.11 13.64 -21.34
N VAL A 462 -5.32 14.20 -21.49
CA VAL A 462 -5.54 15.64 -21.65
C VAL A 462 -6.56 16.17 -20.65
N LYS A 463 -6.38 17.45 -20.29
CA LYS A 463 -7.36 18.17 -19.48
C LYS A 463 -7.65 19.56 -20.05
N LEU A 464 -8.69 20.21 -19.51
CA LEU A 464 -9.04 21.57 -19.84
C LEU A 464 -7.97 22.56 -19.35
N ALA A 465 -7.51 23.41 -20.25
CA ALA A 465 -6.62 24.54 -19.96
C ALA A 465 -7.17 25.80 -20.63
N GLY A 466 -7.80 26.65 -19.88
CA GLY A 466 -8.53 27.80 -20.40
C GLY A 466 -9.67 27.38 -21.34
N ARG A 467 -9.60 27.79 -22.62
CA ARG A 467 -10.58 27.43 -23.65
C ARG A 467 -10.17 26.19 -24.48
N GLY A 468 -8.93 25.71 -24.34
CA GLY A 468 -8.35 24.61 -25.08
C GLY A 468 -8.14 23.35 -24.25
N LEU A 469 -7.49 22.39 -24.86
CA LEU A 469 -7.03 21.16 -24.25
C LEU A 469 -5.50 21.15 -24.19
N SER A 470 -4.95 20.60 -23.12
CA SER A 470 -3.50 20.50 -22.93
C SER A 470 -3.14 19.13 -22.36
N PRO A 471 -1.95 18.60 -22.68
CA PRO A 471 -1.42 17.42 -22.01
C PRO A 471 -1.40 17.63 -20.50
N TRP A 472 -1.71 16.57 -19.75
CA TRP A 472 -1.70 16.66 -18.30
C TRP A 472 -0.41 16.07 -17.70
N HIS A 473 0.30 16.89 -16.92
CA HIS A 473 1.48 16.48 -16.15
C HIS A 473 1.09 15.61 -14.94
N TRP A 474 0.57 14.41 -15.20
CA TRP A 474 0.09 13.50 -14.17
C TRP A 474 0.11 12.05 -14.66
N ASN A 475 1.09 11.25 -14.17
CA ASN A 475 1.30 9.86 -14.57
C ASN A 475 1.30 9.65 -16.09
N GLU A 476 2.05 10.48 -16.82
CA GLU A 476 1.98 10.50 -18.29
C GLU A 476 3.38 10.55 -18.91
N ASP A 477 3.55 9.82 -20.00
CA ASP A 477 4.74 9.92 -20.86
C ASP A 477 4.60 11.12 -21.81
N MET A 478 5.23 12.21 -21.48
CA MET A 478 5.13 13.46 -22.25
C MET A 478 5.72 13.36 -23.66
N ARG A 479 6.52 12.33 -23.97
CA ARG A 479 7.11 12.14 -25.30
C ARG A 479 6.04 11.85 -26.35
N ILE A 480 4.93 11.19 -25.98
CA ILE A 480 3.84 10.87 -26.91
C ILE A 480 3.15 12.11 -27.48
N PHE A 481 3.27 13.27 -26.83
CA PHE A 481 2.69 14.53 -27.29
C PHE A 481 3.58 15.30 -28.28
N ASN A 482 4.76 14.77 -28.61
CA ASN A 482 5.63 15.39 -29.62
C ASN A 482 5.04 15.19 -31.03
N ALA A 483 4.35 16.21 -31.54
CA ALA A 483 3.66 16.17 -32.84
C ALA A 483 4.59 15.99 -34.06
N SER A 484 5.94 16.10 -33.90
CA SER A 484 6.90 15.81 -34.96
C SER A 484 7.21 14.31 -35.09
N HIS A 485 6.99 13.53 -34.03
CA HIS A 485 7.29 12.10 -33.99
C HIS A 485 6.04 11.24 -33.81
N HIS A 486 4.97 11.81 -33.29
CA HIS A 486 3.73 11.11 -32.96
C HIS A 486 2.52 11.77 -33.61
N THR A 487 1.47 10.99 -33.83
CA THR A 487 0.18 11.47 -34.33
C THR A 487 -0.92 10.96 -33.42
N ALA A 488 -1.93 11.80 -33.17
CA ALA A 488 -3.18 11.38 -32.55
C ALA A 488 -4.33 11.95 -33.42
N ASN A 489 -5.23 11.11 -33.85
CA ASN A 489 -6.31 11.50 -34.77
C ASN A 489 -7.70 11.22 -34.21
N PHE A 490 -7.82 10.77 -32.96
CA PHE A 490 -9.11 10.58 -32.33
C PHE A 490 -9.08 10.98 -30.85
N PHE A 491 -10.26 11.29 -30.33
CA PHE A 491 -10.52 11.61 -28.94
C PHE A 491 -11.63 10.70 -28.40
N VAL A 492 -11.43 10.16 -27.20
CA VAL A 492 -12.41 9.32 -26.48
C VAL A 492 -12.82 10.01 -25.20
N THR A 493 -14.12 10.00 -24.89
CA THR A 493 -14.63 10.48 -23.60
C THR A 493 -15.91 9.75 -23.20
N VAL A 494 -16.25 9.82 -21.90
CA VAL A 494 -17.48 9.29 -21.33
C VAL A 494 -18.34 10.41 -20.72
N PRO A 495 -19.64 10.18 -20.50
CA PRO A 495 -20.50 11.13 -19.78
C PRO A 495 -19.97 11.37 -18.35
N GLY A 496 -19.96 12.64 -17.94
CA GLY A 496 -19.47 13.03 -16.60
C GLY A 496 -18.04 13.56 -16.58
N GLU A 497 -17.25 13.30 -17.64
CA GLU A 497 -15.90 13.85 -17.76
C GLU A 497 -15.91 15.36 -17.99
N GLN A 498 -14.86 16.05 -17.49
CA GLN A 498 -14.71 17.50 -17.67
C GLN A 498 -14.43 17.85 -19.12
N VAL A 499 -13.72 17.00 -19.86
CA VAL A 499 -13.46 17.15 -21.28
C VAL A 499 -14.61 16.53 -22.07
N THR A 500 -15.63 17.33 -22.30
CA THR A 500 -16.83 16.92 -23.03
C THR A 500 -16.63 16.93 -24.56
N PRO A 501 -17.48 16.23 -25.35
CA PRO A 501 -17.46 16.30 -26.81
C PRO A 501 -17.56 17.73 -27.35
N ALA A 502 -18.31 18.60 -26.69
CA ALA A 502 -18.42 20.01 -27.07
C ALA A 502 -17.10 20.77 -26.89
N ARG A 503 -16.37 20.50 -25.79
CA ARG A 503 -15.05 21.07 -25.55
C ARG A 503 -14.01 20.59 -26.56
N ALA A 504 -14.04 19.29 -26.90
CA ALA A 504 -13.16 18.74 -27.93
C ALA A 504 -13.42 19.39 -29.32
N ARG A 505 -14.70 19.60 -29.70
CA ARG A 505 -15.04 20.35 -30.93
C ARG A 505 -14.59 21.80 -30.90
N ALA A 506 -14.68 22.45 -29.75
CA ALA A 506 -14.20 23.83 -29.60
C ALA A 506 -12.68 23.93 -29.74
N ALA A 507 -11.94 22.91 -29.28
CA ALA A 507 -10.48 22.87 -29.36
C ALA A 507 -9.96 22.47 -30.75
N PHE A 508 -10.60 21.50 -31.43
CA PHE A 508 -10.07 20.85 -32.64
C PHE A 508 -10.93 21.08 -33.89
N GLY A 509 -12.01 21.85 -33.77
CA GLY A 509 -12.96 21.99 -34.85
C GLY A 509 -13.89 20.78 -35.01
N PRO A 510 -14.71 20.75 -36.08
CA PRO A 510 -15.66 19.66 -36.35
C PRO A 510 -14.91 18.36 -36.67
N PRO A 511 -15.27 17.23 -36.03
CA PRO A 511 -14.68 15.94 -36.35
C PRO A 511 -15.18 15.42 -37.69
N ALA A 512 -14.35 14.65 -38.39
CA ALA A 512 -14.73 13.96 -39.60
C ALA A 512 -15.76 12.85 -39.35
N ARG A 513 -15.66 12.18 -38.21
CA ARG A 513 -16.62 11.13 -37.82
C ARG A 513 -16.83 11.16 -36.32
N VAL A 514 -18.03 10.78 -35.88
CA VAL A 514 -18.39 10.60 -34.46
C VAL A 514 -19.06 9.24 -34.30
N TYR A 515 -18.59 8.48 -33.34
CA TYR A 515 -19.15 7.18 -32.98
C TYR A 515 -19.59 7.17 -31.52
N HIS A 516 -20.64 6.39 -31.24
CA HIS A 516 -21.11 6.12 -29.88
C HIS A 516 -21.06 4.63 -29.64
N PHE A 517 -20.28 4.20 -28.64
CA PHE A 517 -20.10 2.79 -28.34
C PHE A 517 -20.11 2.57 -26.82
N ARG A 518 -21.09 1.83 -26.31
CA ARG A 518 -21.21 1.48 -24.88
C ARG A 518 -21.00 2.64 -23.90
N GLY A 519 -21.57 3.81 -24.20
CA GLY A 519 -21.41 5.00 -23.36
C GLY A 519 -20.21 5.88 -23.73
N TYR A 520 -19.26 5.40 -24.52
CA TYR A 520 -18.15 6.20 -25.01
C TYR A 520 -18.60 7.05 -26.21
N THR A 521 -18.11 8.28 -26.28
CA THR A 521 -18.13 9.11 -27.49
C THR A 521 -16.72 9.14 -28.07
N ILE A 522 -16.57 8.65 -29.30
CA ILE A 522 -15.31 8.56 -30.02
C ILE A 522 -15.40 9.51 -31.21
N MET A 523 -14.52 10.49 -31.24
CA MET A 523 -14.48 11.53 -32.27
C MET A 523 -13.20 11.42 -33.07
N VAL A 524 -13.28 11.37 -34.38
CA VAL A 524 -12.13 11.14 -35.29
C VAL A 524 -11.95 12.35 -36.20
N TRP A 525 -10.70 12.79 -36.36
CA TRP A 525 -10.27 13.85 -37.26
C TRP A 525 -9.30 13.30 -38.33
N ASN A 526 -9.17 14.00 -39.41
CA ASN A 526 -8.19 13.69 -40.47
C ASN A 526 -6.82 14.35 -40.20
N GLU A 527 -6.71 15.12 -39.12
CA GLU A 527 -5.53 15.88 -38.72
C GLU A 527 -4.88 15.33 -37.48
N ASN A 528 -3.60 15.69 -37.25
CA ASN A 528 -2.89 15.37 -36.03
C ASN A 528 -3.31 16.35 -34.91
N LEU A 529 -4.12 15.89 -33.97
CA LEU A 529 -4.63 16.67 -32.84
C LEU A 529 -3.53 17.21 -31.93
N LEU A 530 -2.37 16.53 -31.86
CA LEU A 530 -1.26 16.95 -31.02
C LEU A 530 -0.73 18.35 -31.36
N ARG A 531 -0.89 18.79 -32.62
CA ARG A 531 -0.47 20.14 -33.08
C ARG A 531 -1.35 21.27 -32.57
N GLN A 532 -2.54 20.95 -32.09
CA GLN A 532 -3.54 21.91 -31.63
C GLN A 532 -3.66 21.95 -30.10
N LEU A 533 -2.90 21.09 -29.40
CA LEU A 533 -2.86 21.10 -27.96
C LEU A 533 -2.10 22.31 -27.44
N GLY A 534 -2.56 22.88 -26.34
CA GLY A 534 -1.83 23.90 -25.59
C GLY A 534 -0.57 23.33 -24.90
N PRO A 535 0.22 24.17 -24.24
CA PRO A 535 1.36 23.72 -23.47
C PRO A 535 0.89 22.78 -22.33
N PRO A 536 1.73 21.81 -21.92
CA PRO A 536 1.40 20.90 -20.85
C PRO A 536 1.08 21.65 -19.53
N VAL A 537 0.13 21.11 -18.74
CA VAL A 537 -0.35 21.72 -17.49
C VAL A 537 -0.33 20.69 -16.35
N GLY A 538 0.07 21.13 -15.15
CA GLY A 538 0.12 20.34 -13.92
C GLY A 538 -1.10 20.47 -13.04
#